data_04b3b1861b48f1f512569ef865ccdd80
#
_entry.id   04b3b1861b48f1f512569ef865ccdd80
#
_cell.length_a   1.000
_cell.length_b   1.000
_cell.length_c   1.000
_cell.angle_alpha   90.00
_cell.angle_beta   90.00
_cell.angle_gamma   90.00
#
_symmetry.space_group_name_H-M   'P 1'
#
loop_
_entity.id
_entity.type
_entity.pdbx_description
1 polymer ?
#
loop_
_entity_poly.entity_id
_entity_poly.type
_entity_poly.pdbx_seq_one_letter_code
_entity_poly.pdbx_strand_id
1 'polypeptide(L)'
;DGTLVFPTQGRDERGKPFSNITYSKDNGRTWQTSNFAYQNTTESMAVELSNGSILLNMRDNRNRKEKGDRNGRAICTTNDLGKTW
;
A
#
# COMPACT_ATOMS: atom_id res chain seq x y z
N ASP A 1 -15.31 -9.46 -5.74
CA ASP A 1 -14.89 -10.53 -6.65
C ASP A 1 -14.16 -11.67 -5.93
N GLY A 2 -14.02 -11.64 -4.64
CA GLY A 2 -13.37 -12.71 -3.90
C GLY A 2 -11.85 -12.63 -3.83
N THR A 3 -11.24 -11.59 -4.38
CA THR A 3 -9.80 -11.36 -4.22
C THR A 3 -9.52 -10.89 -2.80
N LEU A 4 -8.55 -11.53 -2.15
CA LEU A 4 -8.11 -11.14 -0.82
C LEU A 4 -6.94 -10.19 -0.96
N VAL A 5 -6.98 -9.07 -0.21
CA VAL A 5 -5.95 -8.03 -0.29
C VAL A 5 -5.56 -7.61 1.12
N PHE A 6 -4.26 -7.55 1.37
CA PHE A 6 -3.71 -7.04 2.62
C PHE A 6 -2.69 -5.95 2.34
N PRO A 7 -2.70 -4.86 3.10
CA PRO A 7 -1.60 -3.89 3.04
C PRO A 7 -0.35 -4.52 3.63
N THR A 8 0.76 -4.36 2.95
CA THR A 8 2.05 -4.89 3.39
C THR A 8 3.12 -3.83 3.25
N GLN A 9 4.24 -4.10 3.87
CA GLN A 9 5.39 -3.21 3.78
C GLN A 9 6.65 -4.05 3.68
N GLY A 10 7.68 -3.45 3.11
CA GLY A 10 8.98 -4.09 2.98
C GLY A 10 10.07 -3.03 2.97
N ARG A 11 11.27 -3.45 2.63
CA ARG A 11 12.40 -2.54 2.49
C ARG A 11 13.08 -2.80 1.16
N ASP A 12 13.53 -1.72 0.51
CA ASP A 12 14.26 -1.85 -0.74
C ASP A 12 15.72 -2.24 -0.47
N GLU A 13 16.54 -2.30 -1.53
CA GLU A 13 17.94 -2.71 -1.42
C GLU A 13 18.76 -1.80 -0.52
N ARG A 14 18.33 -0.56 -0.35
CA ARG A 14 18.99 0.42 0.49
C ARG A 14 18.41 0.47 1.90
N GLY A 15 17.47 -0.42 2.21
CA GLY A 15 16.83 -0.46 3.51
C GLY A 15 15.73 0.56 3.72
N LYS A 16 15.31 1.28 2.68
CA LYS A 16 14.21 2.23 2.80
C LYS A 16 12.87 1.51 2.80
N PRO A 17 11.97 1.87 3.71
CA PRO A 17 10.66 1.22 3.74
C PRO A 17 9.79 1.64 2.55
N PHE A 18 8.92 0.72 2.14
CA PHE A 18 7.91 1.00 1.14
C PHE A 18 6.63 0.28 1.51
N SER A 19 5.51 0.74 0.94
CA SER A 19 4.22 0.10 1.12
C SER A 19 3.75 -0.48 -0.21
N ASN A 20 3.09 -1.62 -0.13
CA ASN A 20 2.48 -2.28 -1.27
C ASN A 20 1.29 -3.11 -0.79
N ILE A 21 0.77 -3.97 -1.64
CA ILE A 21 -0.25 -4.92 -1.23
C ILE A 21 0.22 -6.34 -1.54
N THR A 22 -0.27 -7.28 -0.73
CA THR A 22 -0.18 -8.70 -0.99
C THR A 22 -1.59 -9.19 -1.26
N TYR A 23 -1.79 -9.92 -2.33
CA TYR A 23 -3.14 -10.32 -2.73
C TYR A 23 -3.18 -11.77 -3.20
N SER A 24 -4.38 -12.34 -3.12
CA SER A 24 -4.67 -13.68 -3.59
C SER A 24 -5.94 -13.64 -4.42
N LYS A 25 -5.90 -14.26 -5.58
CA LYS A 25 -7.06 -14.41 -6.47
C LYS A 25 -7.72 -15.78 -6.37
N ASP A 26 -7.17 -16.67 -5.53
CA ASP A 26 -7.60 -18.06 -5.45
C ASP A 26 -7.93 -18.48 -4.03
N ASN A 27 -8.52 -17.58 -3.26
CA ASN A 27 -8.98 -17.81 -1.88
C ASN A 27 -7.85 -18.13 -0.91
N GLY A 28 -6.67 -17.56 -1.14
CA GLY A 28 -5.55 -17.72 -0.23
C GLY A 28 -4.62 -18.89 -0.53
N ARG A 29 -4.81 -19.56 -1.65
CA ARG A 29 -3.93 -20.67 -2.03
C ARG A 29 -2.58 -20.19 -2.52
N THR A 30 -2.57 -19.13 -3.31
CA THR A 30 -1.33 -18.49 -3.75
C THR A 30 -1.41 -17.00 -3.51
N TRP A 31 -0.26 -16.39 -3.25
CA TRP A 31 -0.17 -14.97 -2.91
C TRP A 31 0.85 -14.29 -3.82
N GLN A 32 0.56 -13.05 -4.16
CA GLN A 32 1.44 -12.21 -4.96
C GLN A 32 1.59 -10.87 -4.29
N THR A 33 2.73 -10.21 -4.52
CA THR A 33 2.96 -8.86 -4.02
C THR A 33 2.94 -7.89 -5.18
N SER A 34 2.41 -6.70 -4.92
CA SER A 34 2.33 -5.64 -5.92
C SER A 34 3.65 -4.88 -6.02
N ASN A 35 3.73 -4.00 -6.99
CA ASN A 35 4.77 -2.98 -7.04
C ASN A 35 4.58 -1.99 -5.90
N PHE A 36 5.60 -1.18 -5.65
CA PHE A 36 5.52 -0.18 -4.58
C PHE A 36 4.42 0.82 -4.86
N ALA A 37 3.58 1.06 -3.87
CA ALA A 37 2.65 2.17 -3.94
C ALA A 37 3.40 3.49 -3.74
N TYR A 38 4.24 3.52 -2.71
CA TYR A 38 5.01 4.72 -2.41
C TYR A 38 6.18 4.34 -1.51
N GLN A 39 7.32 4.99 -1.73
CA GLN A 39 8.51 4.74 -0.93
C GLN A 39 8.48 5.55 0.37
N ASN A 40 9.26 5.13 1.34
CA ASN A 40 9.43 5.77 2.63
C ASN A 40 8.12 5.89 3.40
N THR A 41 7.31 4.84 3.34
CA THR A 41 6.01 4.76 4.02
C THR A 41 5.93 3.50 4.86
N THR A 42 5.10 3.55 5.89
CA THR A 42 4.82 2.43 6.79
C THR A 42 3.37 2.50 7.24
N GLU A 43 2.93 1.50 8.03
CA GLU A 43 1.61 1.51 8.67
C GLU A 43 0.49 1.87 7.70
N SER A 44 0.17 0.96 6.80
CA SER A 44 -0.81 1.24 5.75
C SER A 44 -2.13 0.51 6.00
N MET A 45 -3.17 1.04 5.39
CA MET A 45 -4.50 0.46 5.40
C MET A 45 -5.04 0.44 3.99
N ALA A 46 -5.62 -0.69 3.58
CA ALA A 46 -6.18 -0.85 2.24
C ALA A 46 -7.71 -0.85 2.31
N VAL A 47 -8.34 -0.16 1.37
CA VAL A 47 -9.79 -0.07 1.28
C VAL A 47 -10.20 -0.25 -0.18
N GLU A 48 -11.22 -1.09 -0.41
CA GLU A 48 -11.81 -1.21 -1.74
C GLU A 48 -12.82 -0.09 -1.95
N LEU A 49 -12.68 0.61 -3.06
CA LEU A 49 -13.59 1.68 -3.43
C LEU A 49 -14.78 1.12 -4.21
N SER A 50 -15.85 1.90 -4.31
CA SER A 50 -17.08 1.47 -4.96
C SER A 50 -16.90 1.11 -6.44
N ASN A 51 -15.87 1.65 -7.09
CA ASN A 51 -15.57 1.34 -8.48
C ASN A 51 -14.63 0.14 -8.64
N GLY A 52 -14.31 -0.56 -7.55
CA GLY A 52 -13.43 -1.73 -7.58
C GLY A 52 -11.95 -1.40 -7.42
N SER A 53 -11.58 -0.13 -7.41
CA SER A 53 -10.20 0.26 -7.16
C SER A 53 -9.84 0.06 -5.69
N ILE A 54 -8.54 -0.08 -5.41
CA ILE A 54 -8.03 -0.21 -4.05
C ILE A 54 -7.30 1.08 -3.70
N LEU A 55 -7.67 1.66 -2.56
CA LEU A 55 -6.99 2.82 -2.01
C LEU A 55 -6.07 2.35 -0.90
N LEU A 56 -4.81 2.76 -0.95
CA LEU A 56 -3.84 2.47 0.10
C LEU A 56 -3.50 3.77 0.80
N ASN A 57 -3.80 3.83 2.09
CA ASN A 57 -3.54 4.99 2.95
C ASN A 57 -2.35 4.63 3.83
N MET A 58 -1.26 5.37 3.69
CA MET A 58 0.02 5.03 4.28
C MET A 58 0.55 6.14 5.17
N ARG A 59 1.30 5.76 6.19
CA ARG A 59 2.05 6.74 6.97
C ARG A 59 3.29 7.15 6.19
N ASP A 60 3.41 8.44 5.92
CA ASP A 60 4.56 8.99 5.20
C ASP A 60 5.64 9.39 6.21
N ASN A 61 6.75 8.67 6.17
CA ASN A 61 7.84 8.89 7.12
C ASN A 61 8.62 10.17 6.85
N ARG A 62 8.39 10.81 5.70
CA ARG A 62 9.07 12.06 5.37
C ARG A 62 8.71 13.19 6.32
N ASN A 63 7.55 13.11 6.96
CA ASN A 63 7.05 14.15 7.85
C ASN A 63 7.30 13.85 9.33
N ARG A 64 8.17 12.89 9.64
CA ARG A 64 8.44 12.52 11.05
C ARG A 64 8.96 13.66 11.88
N LYS A 65 9.69 14.59 11.28
CA LYS A 65 10.30 15.71 11.98
C LYS A 65 9.43 16.94 12.04
N GLU A 66 8.36 16.97 11.28
CA GLU A 66 7.44 18.10 11.24
C GLU A 66 6.21 17.79 12.07
N LYS A 67 6.13 18.38 13.23
CA LYS A 67 4.95 18.24 14.10
C LYS A 67 4.00 19.35 13.79
N GLY A 68 3.27 19.22 12.69
CA GLY A 68 2.29 20.22 12.31
C GLY A 68 0.96 19.59 11.99
N ASP A 69 0.11 20.34 11.34
CA ASP A 69 -1.23 19.93 10.97
C ASP A 69 -1.25 18.84 9.91
N ARG A 70 -0.09 18.55 9.33
CA ARG A 70 0.04 17.53 8.31
C ARG A 70 0.37 16.20 8.98
N ASN A 71 -0.55 15.28 8.89
CA ASN A 71 -0.38 13.99 9.53
C ASN A 71 0.51 13.02 8.74
N GLY A 72 1.19 13.49 7.71
CA GLY A 72 2.12 12.66 6.97
C GLY A 72 1.48 11.40 6.41
N ARG A 73 0.28 11.52 5.84
CA ARG A 73 -0.38 10.39 5.18
C ARG A 73 -0.21 10.51 3.68
N ALA A 74 0.14 9.40 3.05
CA ALA A 74 0.19 9.28 1.59
C ALA A 74 -0.94 8.39 1.13
N ILE A 75 -1.55 8.74 0.01
CA ILE A 75 -2.68 7.98 -0.53
C ILE A 75 -2.39 7.63 -1.98
N CYS A 76 -2.48 6.34 -2.29
CA CYS A 76 -2.34 5.85 -3.66
C CYS A 76 -3.54 4.97 -3.99
N THR A 77 -3.91 4.94 -5.26
CA THR A 77 -4.98 4.05 -5.72
C THR A 77 -4.48 3.17 -6.85
N THR A 78 -5.06 1.99 -6.97
CA THR A 78 -4.75 1.08 -8.06
C THR A 78 -6.04 0.40 -8.52
N ASN A 79 -6.15 0.16 -9.83
CA ASN A 79 -7.21 -0.66 -10.39
C ASN A 79 -6.68 -1.89 -11.12
N ASP A 80 -5.39 -2.19 -10.95
CA ASP A 80 -4.73 -3.33 -11.59
C ASP A 80 -3.93 -4.16 -10.59
N LEU A 81 -4.37 -4.19 -9.33
CA LEU A 81 -3.74 -4.92 -8.22
C LEU A 81 -2.28 -4.51 -8.00
N GLY A 82 -2.02 -3.23 -8.15
CA GLY A 82 -0.73 -2.68 -7.82
C GLY A 82 0.35 -2.82 -8.87
N LYS A 83 -0.01 -3.17 -10.10
CA LYS A 83 0.95 -3.08 -11.20
C LYS A 83 1.31 -1.62 -11.45
N THR A 84 0.32 -0.75 -11.31
CA THR A 84 0.50 0.70 -11.34
C THR A 84 -0.30 1.32 -10.21
N TRP A 85 0.21 2.44 -9.73
CA TRP A 85 -0.42 3.20 -8.64
C TRP A 85 -0.54 4.65 -9.04
#